data_54143ce1fd606be99866bd76da61a4f0
#
_entry.id   54143ce1fd606be99866bd76da61a4f0
#
_cell.length_a   1.000
_cell.length_b   1.000
_cell.length_c   1.000
_cell.angle_alpha   90.00
_cell.angle_beta   90.00
_cell.angle_gamma   90.00
#
_symmetry.space_group_name_H-M   'P 1'
#
loop_
_entity.id
_entity.type
_entity.pdbx_description
1 polymer ?
#
loop_
_entity_poly.entity_id
_entity_poly.type
_entity_poly.pdbx_seq_one_letter_code
_entity_poly.pdbx_strand_id
1 'polypeptide(L)'
;MDFSLSLDPESGLLDMSLAGADFAGDDTLVTAVILSLCTDRLAQPHEVAPGEDRRGWWADAYATSPRDKFGCRWWLLAREKQLQSTVQRARDYALEALKWMQEDGLVTSVGVSAFVPRMGWLVLLITLSLNGVDRRYRFEWNSAAQAWRLAGESFAPAEV
;
A
#
# COMPACT_ATOMS: atom_id res chain seq x y z
N MET A 1 13.74 -12.62 -6.83
CA MET A 1 13.23 -13.07 -5.51
C MET A 1 13.54 -11.95 -4.54
N ASP A 2 12.52 -11.34 -3.97
CA ASP A 2 12.67 -10.30 -2.97
C ASP A 2 12.71 -10.91 -1.57
N PHE A 3 13.22 -10.17 -0.59
CA PHE A 3 13.13 -10.59 0.80
C PHE A 3 11.70 -10.43 1.30
N SER A 4 11.25 -11.35 2.16
CA SER A 4 9.94 -11.27 2.77
C SER A 4 9.94 -10.19 3.87
N LEU A 5 9.13 -9.16 3.68
CA LEU A 5 8.85 -8.16 4.70
C LEU A 5 7.54 -8.50 5.42
N SER A 6 7.51 -8.30 6.71
CA SER A 6 6.31 -8.34 7.52
C SER A 6 6.04 -6.96 8.13
N LEU A 7 4.76 -6.62 8.24
CA LEU A 7 4.32 -5.40 8.92
C LEU A 7 3.86 -5.79 10.32
N ASP A 8 4.60 -5.36 11.34
CA ASP A 8 4.23 -5.62 12.73
C ASP A 8 2.86 -4.97 13.05
N PRO A 9 1.86 -5.77 13.48
CA PRO A 9 0.51 -5.27 13.71
C PRO A 9 0.37 -4.32 14.90
N GLU A 10 1.34 -4.33 15.83
CA GLU A 10 1.29 -3.49 17.03
C GLU A 10 1.98 -2.13 16.81
N SER A 11 3.20 -2.17 16.26
CA SER A 11 4.00 -0.96 16.04
C SER A 11 3.82 -0.31 14.66
N GLY A 12 3.33 -1.07 13.66
CA GLY A 12 3.28 -0.65 12.26
C GLY A 12 4.66 -0.58 11.60
N LEU A 13 5.70 -1.14 12.25
CA LEU A 13 7.04 -1.17 11.71
C LEU A 13 7.23 -2.34 10.75
N LEU A 14 8.08 -2.15 9.76
CA LEU A 14 8.51 -3.21 8.84
C LEU A 14 9.66 -4.00 9.46
N ASP A 15 9.60 -5.32 9.34
CA ASP A 15 10.64 -6.24 9.77
C ASP A 15 10.94 -7.27 8.68
N MET A 16 12.12 -7.85 8.70
CA MET A 16 12.56 -8.89 7.77
C MET A 16 12.53 -10.26 8.45
N SER A 17 11.87 -11.22 7.80
CA SER A 17 11.80 -12.60 8.29
C SER A 17 13.06 -13.37 7.94
N LEU A 18 13.49 -14.24 8.86
CA LEU A 18 14.60 -15.18 8.64
C LEU A 18 14.07 -16.60 8.38
N ALA A 19 14.69 -17.29 7.44
CA ALA A 19 14.49 -18.70 7.16
C ALA A 19 15.81 -19.46 7.39
N GLY A 20 16.01 -19.94 8.61
CA GLY A 20 17.30 -20.54 9.03
C GLY A 20 18.39 -19.47 9.19
N ALA A 21 19.47 -19.57 8.40
CA ALA A 21 20.61 -18.65 8.44
C ALA A 21 20.53 -17.55 7.36
N ASP A 22 19.45 -17.48 6.60
CA ASP A 22 19.26 -16.53 5.50
C ASP A 22 17.93 -15.80 5.62
N PHE A 23 17.72 -14.74 4.84
CA PHE A 23 16.44 -14.06 4.77
C PHE A 23 15.39 -14.90 4.06
N ALA A 24 14.15 -14.86 4.54
CA ALA A 24 13.03 -15.48 3.85
C ALA A 24 12.74 -14.77 2.52
N GLY A 25 12.54 -15.53 1.46
CA GLY A 25 12.14 -14.99 0.14
C GLY A 25 10.64 -14.71 0.08
N ASP A 26 10.26 -13.71 -0.71
CA ASP A 26 8.86 -13.39 -1.01
C ASP A 26 8.49 -13.85 -2.44
N ASP A 27 7.64 -14.86 -2.51
CA ASP A 27 7.05 -15.36 -3.78
C ASP A 27 5.64 -14.81 -4.02
N THR A 28 5.13 -13.97 -3.11
CA THR A 28 3.71 -13.57 -3.09
C THR A 28 3.44 -12.15 -3.54
N LEU A 29 4.45 -11.35 -3.84
CA LEU A 29 4.38 -9.90 -4.07
C LEU A 29 3.97 -9.08 -2.83
N VAL A 30 3.86 -9.69 -1.66
CA VAL A 30 3.44 -8.99 -0.42
C VAL A 30 4.42 -7.87 -0.09
N THR A 31 5.72 -8.10 -0.23
CA THR A 31 6.77 -7.10 0.00
C THR A 31 6.59 -5.90 -0.92
N ALA A 32 6.37 -6.13 -2.22
CA ALA A 32 6.14 -5.06 -3.19
C ALA A 32 4.89 -4.24 -2.87
N VAL A 33 3.80 -4.90 -2.44
CA VAL A 33 2.57 -4.24 -1.99
C VAL A 33 2.82 -3.40 -0.74
N ILE A 34 3.45 -3.98 0.29
CA ILE A 34 3.76 -3.27 1.55
C ILE A 34 4.62 -2.02 1.26
N LEU A 35 5.70 -2.16 0.52
CA LEU A 35 6.58 -1.04 0.19
C LEU A 35 5.87 0.04 -0.61
N SER A 36 5.03 -0.33 -1.59
CA SER A 36 4.25 0.63 -2.39
C SER A 36 3.25 1.40 -1.56
N LEU A 37 2.63 0.78 -0.56
CA LEU A 37 1.57 1.40 0.23
C LEU A 37 2.09 2.13 1.48
N CYS A 38 3.15 1.62 2.11
CA CYS A 38 3.69 2.16 3.37
C CYS A 38 4.81 3.19 3.17
N THR A 39 5.30 3.38 1.94
CA THR A 39 6.23 4.48 1.62
C THR A 39 5.45 5.76 1.32
N ASP A 40 5.86 6.87 1.89
CA ASP A 40 5.20 8.17 1.67
C ASP A 40 5.51 8.70 0.26
N ARG A 41 4.48 8.85 -0.57
CA ARG A 41 4.58 9.49 -1.89
C ARG A 41 4.52 11.00 -1.75
N LEU A 42 5.26 11.70 -2.62
CA LEU A 42 5.26 13.16 -2.69
C LEU A 42 3.84 13.69 -2.97
N ALA A 43 3.34 14.57 -2.07
CA ALA A 43 2.05 15.23 -2.24
C ALA A 43 2.08 16.26 -3.36
N GLN A 44 0.93 16.50 -4.01
CA GLN A 44 0.77 17.59 -4.94
C GLN A 44 0.81 18.94 -4.18
N PRO A 45 1.25 20.04 -4.83
CA PRO A 45 1.36 21.34 -4.16
C PRO A 45 0.07 21.84 -3.49
N HIS A 46 -1.09 21.44 -4.02
CA HIS A 46 -2.41 21.85 -3.51
C HIS A 46 -2.97 20.94 -2.41
N GLU A 47 -2.29 19.81 -2.11
CA GLU A 47 -2.73 18.83 -1.10
C GLU A 47 -2.21 19.15 0.30
N VAL A 48 -1.23 20.04 0.41
CA VAL A 48 -0.63 20.49 1.67
C VAL A 48 -0.66 22.01 1.76
N ALA A 49 -0.59 22.55 2.98
CA ALA A 49 -0.55 23.99 3.16
C ALA A 49 0.78 24.58 2.64
N PRO A 50 0.81 25.85 2.21
CA PRO A 50 2.03 26.49 1.77
C PRO A 50 3.13 26.45 2.83
N GLY A 51 4.29 25.89 2.47
CA GLY A 51 5.44 25.73 3.37
C GLY A 51 5.45 24.47 4.22
N GLU A 52 4.42 23.64 4.16
CA GLU A 52 4.43 22.32 4.77
C GLU A 52 5.27 21.32 3.95
N ASP A 53 5.85 20.33 4.66
CA ASP A 53 6.59 19.25 4.04
C ASP A 53 5.66 18.36 3.20
N ARG A 54 5.99 18.23 1.94
CA ARG A 54 5.25 17.40 0.97
C ARG A 54 5.64 15.93 1.03
N ARG A 55 6.58 15.57 1.91
CA ARG A 55 7.19 14.24 2.02
C ARG A 55 7.71 13.72 0.68
N GLY A 56 7.59 12.45 0.44
CA GLY A 56 8.03 11.78 -0.78
C GLY A 56 9.24 10.90 -0.56
N TRP A 57 9.42 9.94 -1.46
CA TRP A 57 10.58 9.08 -1.42
C TRP A 57 11.79 9.79 -2.04
N TRP A 58 12.90 9.80 -1.33
CA TRP A 58 14.12 10.54 -1.74
C TRP A 58 14.65 10.12 -3.13
N ALA A 59 14.53 8.84 -3.49
CA ALA A 59 15.01 8.35 -4.77
C ALA A 59 14.18 8.83 -5.97
N ASP A 60 12.96 9.33 -5.76
CA ASP A 60 12.16 9.97 -6.81
C ASP A 60 12.84 11.20 -7.43
N ALA A 61 13.81 11.82 -6.71
CA ALA A 61 14.62 12.92 -7.22
C ALA A 61 15.60 12.48 -8.31
N TYR A 62 15.94 11.19 -8.34
CA TYR A 62 16.88 10.59 -9.30
C TYR A 62 16.15 9.76 -10.38
N ALA A 63 14.83 9.69 -10.34
CA ALA A 63 14.05 8.96 -11.34
C ALA A 63 14.25 9.55 -12.74
N THR A 64 14.52 8.70 -13.72
CA THR A 64 14.71 9.10 -15.12
C THR A 64 13.42 9.54 -15.80
N SER A 65 12.28 9.07 -15.29
CA SER A 65 10.94 9.44 -15.75
C SER A 65 10.21 10.27 -14.70
N PRO A 66 9.63 11.43 -15.06
CA PRO A 66 8.80 12.23 -14.12
C PRO A 66 7.57 11.49 -13.59
N ARG A 67 7.13 10.41 -14.27
CA ARG A 67 5.99 9.57 -13.86
C ARG A 67 6.38 8.48 -12.88
N ASP A 68 7.67 8.19 -12.76
CA ASP A 68 8.21 7.17 -11.88
C ASP A 68 8.28 7.71 -10.45
N LYS A 69 7.12 7.77 -9.81
CA LYS A 69 6.94 8.23 -8.43
C LYS A 69 6.47 7.07 -7.57
N PHE A 70 7.25 6.74 -6.56
CA PHE A 70 7.01 5.60 -5.68
C PHE A 70 6.20 5.99 -4.43
N GLY A 71 5.47 5.01 -3.87
CA GLY A 71 4.76 5.14 -2.60
C GLY A 71 3.30 5.54 -2.72
N CYS A 72 2.66 5.80 -1.57
CA CYS A 72 1.25 6.09 -1.40
C CYS A 72 1.04 7.39 -0.63
N ARG A 73 -0.08 8.09 -0.92
CA ARG A 73 -0.43 9.36 -0.26
C ARG A 73 -1.36 9.17 0.95
N TRP A 74 -1.43 7.97 1.52
CA TRP A 74 -2.27 7.70 2.70
C TRP A 74 -1.94 8.59 3.90
N TRP A 75 -0.69 9.02 4.04
CA TRP A 75 -0.26 9.91 5.11
C TRP A 75 -1.02 11.24 5.14
N LEU A 76 -1.55 11.72 4.00
CA LEU A 76 -2.42 12.89 3.92
C LEU A 76 -3.74 12.69 4.66
N LEU A 77 -4.23 11.45 4.76
CA LEU A 77 -5.51 11.11 5.36
C LEU A 77 -5.45 10.88 6.87
N ALA A 78 -4.24 10.76 7.45
CA ALA A 78 -4.06 10.41 8.85
C ALA A 78 -4.73 11.36 9.84
N ARG A 79 -4.89 12.64 9.48
CA ARG A 79 -5.52 13.69 10.31
C ARG A 79 -6.96 13.99 9.90
N GLU A 80 -7.50 13.30 8.91
CA GLU A 80 -8.83 13.58 8.40
C GLU A 80 -9.92 12.80 9.13
N LYS A 81 -11.13 13.38 9.13
CA LYS A 81 -12.32 12.68 9.61
C LYS A 81 -12.68 11.55 8.65
N GLN A 82 -13.23 10.47 9.20
CA GLN A 82 -13.73 9.33 8.41
C GLN A 82 -15.04 9.70 7.67
N LEU A 83 -14.90 10.45 6.60
CA LEU A 83 -15.99 10.77 5.67
C LEU A 83 -15.93 9.80 4.49
N GLN A 84 -17.04 9.66 3.78
CA GLN A 84 -17.09 8.85 2.56
C GLN A 84 -16.05 9.29 1.52
N SER A 85 -15.80 10.59 1.42
CA SER A 85 -14.76 11.16 0.55
C SER A 85 -13.35 10.74 0.95
N THR A 86 -13.06 10.60 2.25
CA THR A 86 -11.77 10.12 2.78
C THR A 86 -11.56 8.64 2.44
N VAL A 87 -12.61 7.83 2.58
CA VAL A 87 -12.59 6.40 2.20
C VAL A 87 -12.32 6.24 0.70
N GLN A 88 -13.00 7.04 -0.13
CA GLN A 88 -12.80 7.01 -1.57
C GLN A 88 -11.38 7.43 -1.95
N ARG A 89 -10.82 8.49 -1.34
CA ARG A 89 -9.43 8.90 -1.58
C ARG A 89 -8.43 7.85 -1.12
N ALA A 90 -8.67 7.16 0.00
CA ALA A 90 -7.80 6.09 0.46
C ALA A 90 -7.71 4.96 -0.58
N ARG A 91 -8.85 4.60 -1.19
CA ARG A 91 -8.91 3.64 -2.29
C ARG A 91 -8.14 4.14 -3.52
N ASP A 92 -8.37 5.38 -3.94
CA ASP A 92 -7.77 5.94 -5.14
C ASP A 92 -6.24 6.09 -4.99
N TYR A 93 -5.76 6.47 -3.81
CA TYR A 93 -4.33 6.52 -3.50
C TYR A 93 -3.67 5.14 -3.51
N ALA A 94 -4.36 4.11 -3.03
CA ALA A 94 -3.85 2.74 -3.11
C ALA A 94 -3.79 2.23 -4.55
N LEU A 95 -4.81 2.51 -5.37
CA LEU A 95 -4.80 2.19 -6.80
C LEU A 95 -3.64 2.86 -7.52
N GLU A 96 -3.41 4.16 -7.25
CA GLU A 96 -2.29 4.91 -7.83
C GLU A 96 -0.94 4.31 -7.43
N ALA A 97 -0.78 3.95 -6.14
CA ALA A 97 0.46 3.40 -5.61
C ALA A 97 0.83 2.03 -6.19
N LEU A 98 -0.16 1.23 -6.59
CA LEU A 98 0.03 -0.12 -7.11
C LEU A 98 -0.01 -0.21 -8.65
N LYS A 99 -0.32 0.89 -9.33
CA LYS A 99 -0.50 0.91 -10.79
C LYS A 99 0.74 0.46 -11.57
N TRP A 100 1.92 0.78 -11.07
CA TRP A 100 3.19 0.38 -11.68
C TRP A 100 3.32 -1.15 -11.85
N MET A 101 2.76 -1.94 -10.93
CA MET A 101 2.79 -3.41 -11.04
C MET A 101 2.08 -3.91 -12.29
N GLN A 102 1.02 -3.23 -12.71
CA GLN A 102 0.31 -3.53 -13.95
C GLN A 102 1.06 -2.96 -15.17
N GLU A 103 1.59 -1.75 -15.07
CA GLU A 103 2.34 -1.10 -16.14
C GLU A 103 3.63 -1.87 -16.50
N ASP A 104 4.31 -2.44 -15.49
CA ASP A 104 5.51 -3.26 -15.65
C ASP A 104 5.20 -4.74 -15.97
N GLY A 105 3.91 -5.10 -16.05
CA GLY A 105 3.48 -6.44 -16.42
C GLY A 105 3.67 -7.51 -15.33
N LEU A 106 3.89 -7.11 -14.07
CA LEU A 106 3.98 -8.03 -12.93
C LEU A 106 2.63 -8.65 -12.60
N VAL A 107 1.54 -7.91 -12.82
CA VAL A 107 0.17 -8.37 -12.61
C VAL A 107 -0.71 -8.00 -13.80
N THR A 108 -1.74 -8.78 -14.05
CA THR A 108 -2.72 -8.53 -15.13
C THR A 108 -3.69 -7.42 -14.76
N SER A 109 -4.10 -7.36 -13.48
CA SER A 109 -5.00 -6.32 -12.97
C SER A 109 -4.76 -6.02 -11.51
N VAL A 110 -5.13 -4.80 -11.11
CA VAL A 110 -5.12 -4.32 -9.74
C VAL A 110 -6.53 -3.85 -9.38
N GLY A 111 -7.10 -4.42 -8.33
CA GLY A 111 -8.39 -4.02 -7.76
C GLY A 111 -8.21 -3.53 -6.33
N VAL A 112 -8.90 -2.47 -5.94
CA VAL A 112 -8.94 -2.00 -4.54
C VAL A 112 -10.37 -1.66 -4.17
N SER A 113 -10.83 -2.16 -3.03
CA SER A 113 -12.05 -1.74 -2.38
C SER A 113 -11.75 -1.22 -0.97
N ALA A 114 -12.53 -0.23 -0.52
CA ALA A 114 -12.35 0.41 0.77
C ALA A 114 -13.68 0.52 1.50
N PHE A 115 -13.70 0.25 2.81
CA PHE A 115 -14.88 0.39 3.64
C PHE A 115 -14.52 0.63 5.12
N VAL A 116 -15.48 1.15 5.87
CA VAL A 116 -15.36 1.40 7.31
C VAL A 116 -16.20 0.36 8.05
N PRO A 117 -15.60 -0.68 8.66
CA PRO A 117 -16.36 -1.68 9.41
C PRO A 117 -16.90 -1.13 10.74
N ARG A 118 -16.21 -0.17 11.32
CA ARG A 118 -16.58 0.53 12.56
C ARG A 118 -15.84 1.86 12.65
N MET A 119 -16.32 2.77 13.50
CA MET A 119 -15.66 4.06 13.75
C MET A 119 -14.19 3.87 14.18
N GLY A 120 -13.29 4.65 13.60
CA GLY A 120 -11.85 4.58 13.88
C GLY A 120 -11.10 3.52 13.06
N TRP A 121 -11.78 2.75 12.19
CA TRP A 121 -11.16 1.71 11.38
C TRP A 121 -11.49 1.90 9.90
N LEU A 122 -10.49 1.79 9.06
CA LEU A 122 -10.63 1.75 7.60
C LEU A 122 -9.99 0.46 7.11
N VAL A 123 -10.71 -0.29 6.28
CA VAL A 123 -10.22 -1.54 5.67
C VAL A 123 -10.08 -1.32 4.18
N LEU A 124 -8.94 -1.74 3.63
CA LEU A 124 -8.71 -1.86 2.20
C LEU A 124 -8.48 -3.33 1.84
N LEU A 125 -9.22 -3.78 0.85
CA LEU A 125 -9.01 -5.08 0.21
C LEU A 125 -8.37 -4.83 -1.15
N ILE A 126 -7.18 -5.37 -1.33
CA ILE A 126 -6.39 -5.25 -2.55
C ILE A 126 -6.41 -6.61 -3.23
N THR A 127 -6.73 -6.63 -4.50
CA THR A 127 -6.72 -7.83 -5.32
C THR A 127 -5.73 -7.64 -6.47
N LEU A 128 -4.76 -8.52 -6.57
CA LEU A 128 -3.79 -8.58 -7.67
C LEU A 128 -4.02 -9.88 -8.45
N SER A 129 -4.34 -9.77 -9.73
CA SER A 129 -4.51 -10.95 -10.60
C SER A 129 -3.21 -11.25 -11.33
N LEU A 130 -2.70 -12.45 -11.16
CA LEU A 130 -1.46 -12.93 -11.79
C LEU A 130 -1.62 -14.39 -12.21
N ASN A 131 -1.38 -14.68 -13.49
CA ASN A 131 -1.42 -16.04 -14.04
C ASN A 131 -2.72 -16.82 -13.72
N GLY A 132 -3.88 -16.13 -13.73
CA GLY A 132 -5.17 -16.73 -13.44
C GLY A 132 -5.41 -17.00 -11.94
N VAL A 133 -4.62 -16.41 -11.07
CA VAL A 133 -4.77 -16.49 -9.62
C VAL A 133 -4.92 -15.08 -9.04
N ASP A 134 -5.95 -14.88 -8.23
CA ASP A 134 -6.14 -13.66 -7.47
C ASP A 134 -5.43 -13.77 -6.12
N ARG A 135 -4.55 -12.82 -5.86
CA ARG A 135 -3.90 -12.62 -4.58
C ARG A 135 -4.58 -11.47 -3.88
N ARG A 136 -5.13 -11.72 -2.70
CA ARG A 136 -5.93 -10.75 -1.95
C ARG A 136 -5.22 -10.41 -0.66
N TYR A 137 -5.03 -9.09 -0.41
CA TYR A 137 -4.39 -8.55 0.78
C TYR A 137 -5.39 -7.66 1.50
N ARG A 138 -5.48 -7.84 2.82
CA ARG A 138 -6.33 -7.02 3.68
C ARG A 138 -5.47 -6.10 4.53
N PHE A 139 -5.54 -4.80 4.26
CA PHE A 139 -4.92 -3.76 5.08
C PHE A 139 -5.97 -3.10 5.97
N GLU A 140 -5.61 -2.84 7.21
CA GLU A 140 -6.45 -2.16 8.18
C GLU A 140 -5.73 -0.96 8.77
N TRP A 141 -6.38 0.18 8.73
CA TRP A 141 -5.96 1.39 9.41
C TRP A 141 -6.67 1.51 10.75
N ASN A 142 -5.93 1.76 11.82
CA ASN A 142 -6.44 2.09 13.13
C ASN A 142 -6.15 3.56 13.45
N SER A 143 -7.17 4.39 13.57
CA SER A 143 -7.00 5.82 13.83
C SER A 143 -6.45 6.12 15.23
N ALA A 144 -6.67 5.25 16.22
CA ALA A 144 -6.10 5.41 17.56
C ALA A 144 -4.61 5.10 17.60
N ALA A 145 -4.17 4.08 16.87
CA ALA A 145 -2.76 3.70 16.75
C ALA A 145 -2.01 4.54 15.70
N GLN A 146 -2.74 5.24 14.81
CA GLN A 146 -2.17 5.97 13.65
C GLN A 146 -1.31 5.07 12.76
N ALA A 147 -1.71 3.80 12.60
CA ALA A 147 -0.92 2.78 11.91
C ALA A 147 -1.76 1.92 10.98
N TRP A 148 -1.14 1.48 9.90
CA TRP A 148 -1.62 0.44 9.00
C TRP A 148 -1.10 -0.93 9.48
N ARG A 149 -1.90 -1.96 9.28
CA ARG A 149 -1.46 -3.34 9.45
C ARG A 149 -1.93 -4.20 8.28
N LEU A 150 -1.13 -5.18 7.88
CA LEU A 150 -1.56 -6.26 7.02
C LEU A 150 -2.29 -7.29 7.89
N ALA A 151 -3.61 -7.40 7.72
CA ALA A 151 -4.46 -8.26 8.56
C ALA A 151 -4.69 -9.64 7.97
N GLY A 152 -4.29 -9.87 6.71
CA GLY A 152 -4.39 -11.18 6.07
C GLY A 152 -4.09 -11.13 4.58
N GLU A 153 -3.75 -12.30 4.05
CA GLU A 153 -3.60 -12.57 2.63
C GLU A 153 -4.34 -13.87 2.27
N SER A 154 -4.82 -13.98 1.05
CA SER A 154 -5.46 -15.17 0.52
C SER A 154 -5.27 -15.28 -0.98
N PHE A 155 -5.33 -16.50 -1.50
CA PHE A 155 -5.20 -16.82 -2.91
C PHE A 155 -6.47 -17.53 -3.37
N ALA A 156 -7.00 -17.15 -4.54
CA ALA A 156 -8.16 -17.78 -5.16
C ALA A 156 -7.97 -17.83 -6.68
N PRO A 157 -8.58 -18.77 -7.40
CA PRO A 157 -8.68 -18.69 -8.85
C PRO A 157 -9.29 -17.34 -9.25
N ALA A 158 -8.75 -16.70 -10.29
CA ALA A 158 -9.34 -15.47 -10.83
C ALA A 158 -10.76 -15.77 -11.33
N GLU A 159 -11.72 -14.96 -10.95
CA GLU A 159 -13.09 -15.07 -11.49
C GLU A 159 -13.07 -14.69 -12.97
N VAL A 160 -13.61 -15.58 -13.83
CA VAL A 160 -13.67 -15.42 -15.29
C VAL A 160 -14.84 -14.51 -15.66
#